data_a65651003ea0a3442d91d9da9992fbf5
#
_entry.id   a65651003ea0a3442d91d9da9992fbf5
#
_cell.length_a   1.000
_cell.length_b   1.000
_cell.length_c   1.000
_cell.angle_alpha   90.00
_cell.angle_beta   90.00
_cell.angle_gamma   90.00
#
_symmetry.space_group_name_H-M   'P 1'
#
loop_
_entity.id
_entity.type
_entity.pdbx_description
1 polymer ?
#
loop_
_entity_poly.entity_id
_entity_poly.type
_entity_poly.pdbx_seq_one_letter_code
_entity_poly.pdbx_strand_id
1 'polypeptide(L)'
;PRSTLFPYTTLFRSHSLAKWKRLTLADYHIEPGYGIYTDMNAIRSDEELGNLHSLYVDQWDWERVITNEDRTVNFLKEIVNRIYAAMIRTEYMVYEMYPQIKPCLPQKLHFIHSEELRQLYPNLEPKCREHAICQKYGAVFIIGIGCQLGDGKKHDGRAPDYDDYTTKGLNDLPGLNGDLLLWDNVLQRSIELSSMGIRVDKEALQRQL
;
A
#
# COMPACT_ATOMS: atom_id res chain seq x y z
N PRO A 1 -28.08 5.25 26.33
CA PRO A 1 -26.64 5.45 26.03
C PRO A 1 -25.98 4.29 25.30
N ARG A 2 -26.59 3.09 25.21
CA ARG A 2 -26.01 1.93 24.51
C ARG A 2 -26.20 1.96 23.00
N SER A 3 -27.12 2.74 22.47
CA SER A 3 -27.39 2.81 21.02
C SER A 3 -26.39 3.66 20.24
N THR A 4 -25.64 4.52 20.90
CA THR A 4 -24.62 5.38 20.27
C THR A 4 -23.27 4.67 20.04
N LEU A 5 -23.03 3.53 20.67
CA LEU A 5 -21.80 2.77 20.48
C LEU A 5 -21.79 1.93 19.16
N PHE A 6 -22.97 1.59 18.65
CA PHE A 6 -23.10 0.77 17.44
C PHE A 6 -22.55 1.43 16.16
N PRO A 7 -22.84 2.70 15.87
CA PRO A 7 -22.25 3.36 14.70
C PRO A 7 -20.73 3.48 14.79
N TYR A 8 -20.22 3.72 15.98
CA TYR A 8 -18.76 3.86 16.19
C TYR A 8 -18.03 2.52 16.11
N THR A 9 -18.57 1.45 16.62
CA THR A 9 -17.98 0.11 16.47
C THR A 9 -18.00 -0.38 15.03
N THR A 10 -18.96 0.01 14.22
CA THR A 10 -18.98 -0.31 12.78
C THR A 10 -17.98 0.54 12.01
N LEU A 11 -17.76 1.79 12.39
CA LEU A 11 -16.71 2.67 11.85
C LEU A 11 -15.31 2.19 12.26
N PHE A 12 -15.12 1.70 13.46
CA PHE A 12 -13.85 1.14 13.96
C PHE A 12 -13.54 -0.27 13.47
N ARG A 13 -14.43 -0.91 12.72
CA ARG A 13 -14.12 -2.11 11.94
C ARG A 13 -13.30 -1.81 10.68
N SER A 14 -13.17 -0.55 10.26
CA SER A 14 -12.19 -0.20 9.26
C SER A 14 -10.81 -0.23 9.94
N HIS A 15 -9.95 -1.10 9.47
CA HIS A 15 -8.59 -1.31 9.96
C HIS A 15 -7.66 -0.09 9.73
N SER A 16 -8.20 1.05 9.34
CA SER A 16 -7.46 2.30 9.12
C SER A 16 -8.33 3.54 9.36
N LEU A 17 -7.71 4.66 9.67
CA LEU A 17 -8.34 5.97 9.82
C LEU A 17 -8.45 6.75 8.49
N ALA A 18 -8.28 6.12 7.34
CA ALA A 18 -8.21 6.81 6.06
C ALA A 18 -9.45 7.63 5.73
N LYS A 19 -10.66 7.10 5.95
CA LYS A 19 -11.91 7.85 5.69
C LYS A 19 -12.04 9.06 6.63
N TRP A 20 -11.68 8.89 7.89
CA TRP A 20 -11.65 9.99 8.84
C TRP A 20 -10.64 11.07 8.42
N LYS A 21 -9.41 10.68 8.01
CA LYS A 21 -8.41 11.62 7.52
C LYS A 21 -8.89 12.40 6.29
N ARG A 22 -9.55 11.73 5.35
CA ARG A 22 -10.12 12.40 4.16
C ARG A 22 -11.15 13.47 4.54
N LEU A 23 -12.05 13.17 5.48
CA LEU A 23 -12.99 14.17 6.02
C LEU A 23 -12.25 15.31 6.71
N THR A 24 -11.30 14.99 7.57
CA THR A 24 -10.49 15.98 8.29
C THR A 24 -9.72 16.90 7.35
N LEU A 25 -9.13 16.37 6.26
CA LEU A 25 -8.48 17.20 5.23
C LEU A 25 -9.43 18.19 4.59
N ALA A 26 -10.69 17.79 4.35
CA ALA A 26 -11.72 18.67 3.80
C ALA A 26 -12.18 19.70 4.82
N ASP A 27 -12.45 19.31 6.06
CA ASP A 27 -12.95 20.17 7.13
C ASP A 27 -11.93 21.26 7.49
N TYR A 28 -10.64 20.94 7.49
CA TYR A 28 -9.56 21.89 7.75
C TYR A 28 -9.07 22.62 6.50
N HIS A 29 -9.68 22.38 5.34
CA HIS A 29 -9.31 23.02 4.06
C HIS A 29 -7.81 22.90 3.75
N ILE A 30 -7.26 21.71 3.96
CA ILE A 30 -5.83 21.45 3.70
C ILE A 30 -5.54 21.57 2.21
N GLU A 31 -4.57 22.41 1.85
CA GLU A 31 -4.21 22.67 0.46
C GLU A 31 -3.49 21.50 -0.22
N PRO A 32 -3.55 21.41 -1.58
CA PRO A 32 -2.77 20.43 -2.33
C PRO A 32 -1.28 20.48 -1.99
N GLY A 33 -0.67 19.30 -1.89
CA GLY A 33 0.74 19.15 -1.49
C GLY A 33 0.95 18.92 0.00
N TYR A 34 -0.04 19.24 0.83
CA TYR A 34 -0.03 19.00 2.28
C TYR A 34 -0.93 17.81 2.63
N GLY A 35 -0.80 17.35 3.86
CA GLY A 35 -1.56 16.20 4.34
C GLY A 35 -1.52 16.06 5.84
N ILE A 36 -2.11 15.00 6.33
CA ILE A 36 -2.07 14.61 7.73
C ILE A 36 -1.54 13.18 7.86
N TYR A 37 -0.89 12.91 8.95
CA TYR A 37 -0.54 11.56 9.37
C TYR A 37 -1.09 11.27 10.76
N THR A 38 -1.28 10.01 11.04
CA THR A 38 -1.65 9.53 12.37
C THR A 38 -0.63 8.50 12.83
N ASP A 39 -0.20 8.62 14.07
CA ASP A 39 0.45 7.57 14.83
C ASP A 39 -0.66 6.88 15.62
N MET A 40 -1.10 5.72 15.15
CA MET A 40 -2.30 5.06 15.66
C MET A 40 -2.02 3.64 16.12
N ASN A 41 -2.77 3.22 17.12
CA ASN A 41 -2.81 1.84 17.56
C ASN A 41 -4.11 1.19 17.09
N ALA A 42 -4.03 -0.01 16.55
CA ALA A 42 -5.18 -0.75 16.09
C ALA A 42 -5.20 -2.18 16.63
N ILE A 43 -6.41 -2.68 16.88
CA ILE A 43 -6.66 -4.09 17.22
C ILE A 43 -7.29 -4.76 15.99
N ARG A 44 -6.65 -5.80 15.50
CA ARG A 44 -7.09 -6.61 14.36
C ARG A 44 -7.66 -7.93 14.88
N SER A 45 -8.93 -7.93 15.27
CA SER A 45 -9.58 -9.09 15.90
C SER A 45 -9.65 -10.34 15.02
N ASP A 46 -9.63 -10.15 13.70
CA ASP A 46 -9.79 -11.21 12.72
C ASP A 46 -8.45 -11.61 12.07
N GLU A 47 -7.31 -11.14 12.64
CA GLU A 47 -5.98 -11.43 12.11
C GLU A 47 -5.53 -12.84 12.47
N GLU A 48 -4.98 -13.56 11.50
CA GLU A 48 -4.28 -14.82 11.72
C GLU A 48 -2.88 -14.53 12.27
N LEU A 49 -2.65 -14.89 13.53
CA LEU A 49 -1.44 -14.54 14.25
C LEU A 49 -0.24 -15.37 13.79
N GLY A 50 0.89 -14.71 13.64
CA GLY A 50 2.14 -15.35 13.22
C GLY A 50 3.36 -14.48 13.51
N ASN A 51 4.49 -14.81 12.90
CA ASN A 51 5.73 -14.05 13.08
C ASN A 51 5.67 -12.63 12.49
N LEU A 52 4.73 -12.38 11.58
CA LEU A 52 4.58 -11.10 10.87
C LEU A 52 3.27 -10.38 11.21
N HIS A 53 2.31 -11.06 11.83
CA HIS A 53 0.99 -10.52 12.08
C HIS A 53 0.66 -10.59 13.56
N SER A 54 0.25 -9.46 14.11
CA SER A 54 -0.10 -9.28 15.52
C SER A 54 -1.55 -8.82 15.65
N LEU A 55 -2.18 -9.19 16.76
CA LEU A 55 -3.51 -8.68 17.14
C LEU A 55 -3.48 -7.17 17.37
N TYR A 56 -2.40 -6.66 17.92
CA TYR A 56 -2.18 -5.25 18.20
C TYR A 56 -1.05 -4.73 17.32
N VAL A 57 -1.31 -3.63 16.59
CA VAL A 57 -0.37 -3.01 15.67
C VAL A 57 -0.29 -1.52 15.87
N ASP A 58 0.91 -0.98 15.74
CA ASP A 58 1.17 0.45 15.60
C ASP A 58 1.28 0.76 14.11
N GLN A 59 0.61 1.80 13.66
CA GLN A 59 0.62 2.21 12.26
C GLN A 59 0.87 3.70 12.12
N TRP A 60 1.77 4.07 11.22
CA TRP A 60 1.83 5.40 10.67
C TRP A 60 1.00 5.42 9.39
N ASP A 61 -0.16 6.00 9.48
CA ASP A 61 -1.11 6.09 8.38
C ASP A 61 -1.29 7.56 7.97
N TRP A 62 -1.24 7.85 6.68
CA TRP A 62 -1.24 9.20 6.16
C TRP A 62 -2.17 9.38 4.97
N GLU A 63 -2.66 10.61 4.80
CA GLU A 63 -3.40 11.06 3.62
C GLU A 63 -2.86 12.43 3.19
N ARG A 64 -2.69 12.62 1.88
CA ARG A 64 -2.22 13.86 1.27
C ARG A 64 -3.23 14.37 0.26
N VAL A 65 -3.47 15.69 0.27
CA VAL A 65 -4.29 16.34 -0.75
C VAL A 65 -3.46 16.48 -2.03
N ILE A 66 -4.04 16.05 -3.13
CA ILE A 66 -3.45 16.13 -4.48
C ILE A 66 -4.41 16.85 -5.42
N THR A 67 -3.89 17.36 -6.54
CA THR A 67 -4.71 17.93 -7.61
C THR A 67 -5.21 16.85 -8.57
N ASN A 68 -6.11 17.19 -9.47
CA ASN A 68 -6.56 16.25 -10.51
C ASN A 68 -5.42 15.89 -11.48
N GLU A 69 -4.51 16.83 -11.74
CA GLU A 69 -3.33 16.62 -12.58
C GLU A 69 -2.35 15.61 -11.98
N ASP A 70 -2.31 15.52 -10.64
CA ASP A 70 -1.48 14.55 -9.90
C ASP A 70 -2.03 13.13 -9.94
N ARG A 71 -3.26 12.91 -10.43
CA ARG A 71 -3.89 11.57 -10.51
C ARG A 71 -3.26 10.73 -11.61
N THR A 72 -1.96 10.46 -11.49
CA THR A 72 -1.17 9.69 -12.46
C THR A 72 -0.29 8.65 -11.80
N VAL A 73 0.04 7.60 -12.54
CA VAL A 73 1.00 6.59 -12.08
C VAL A 73 2.39 7.17 -11.85
N ASN A 74 2.75 8.22 -12.60
CA ASN A 74 4.06 8.87 -12.43
C ASN A 74 4.14 9.58 -11.08
N PHE A 75 3.09 10.29 -10.69
CA PHE A 75 3.00 10.89 -9.36
C PHE A 75 3.03 9.82 -8.25
N LEU A 76 2.27 8.74 -8.40
CA LEU A 76 2.32 7.62 -7.46
C LEU A 76 3.76 7.09 -7.31
N LYS A 77 4.45 6.82 -8.42
CA LYS A 77 5.85 6.35 -8.41
C LYS A 77 6.79 7.35 -7.74
N GLU A 78 6.59 8.64 -7.95
CA GLU A 78 7.39 9.69 -7.29
C GLU A 78 7.25 9.60 -5.77
N ILE A 79 6.02 9.54 -5.26
CA ILE A 79 5.76 9.42 -3.81
C ILE A 79 6.35 8.13 -3.25
N VAL A 80 6.15 7.00 -3.93
CA VAL A 80 6.71 5.70 -3.52
C VAL A 80 8.24 5.75 -3.47
N ASN A 81 8.89 6.35 -4.46
CA ASN A 81 10.34 6.52 -4.46
C ASN A 81 10.85 7.41 -3.33
N ARG A 82 10.11 8.48 -2.97
CA ARG A 82 10.46 9.33 -1.81
C ARG A 82 10.40 8.56 -0.49
N ILE A 83 9.35 7.75 -0.32
CA ILE A 83 9.19 6.87 0.85
C ILE A 83 10.32 5.85 0.89
N TYR A 84 10.60 5.20 -0.23
CA TYR A 84 11.67 4.21 -0.32
C TYR A 84 13.05 4.81 -0.03
N ALA A 85 13.33 6.02 -0.52
CA ALA A 85 14.56 6.74 -0.20
C ALA A 85 14.70 7.06 1.30
N ALA A 86 13.58 7.38 1.98
CA ALA A 86 13.58 7.56 3.43
C ALA A 86 13.91 6.26 4.17
N MET A 87 13.40 5.13 3.69
CA MET A 87 13.70 3.80 4.25
C MET A 87 15.18 3.44 4.11
N ILE A 88 15.76 3.64 2.92
CA ILE A 88 17.22 3.43 2.70
C ILE A 88 18.04 4.30 3.67
N ARG A 89 17.66 5.57 3.82
CA ARG A 89 18.35 6.44 4.79
C ARG A 89 18.24 5.94 6.23
N THR A 90 17.06 5.47 6.62
CA THR A 90 16.84 4.91 7.96
C THR A 90 17.71 3.67 8.17
N GLU A 91 17.80 2.79 7.18
CA GLU A 91 18.68 1.61 7.24
C GLU A 91 20.15 2.00 7.46
N TYR A 92 20.64 3.00 6.73
CA TYR A 92 22.00 3.52 6.94
C TYR A 92 22.20 4.18 8.30
N MET A 93 21.23 4.92 8.82
CA MET A 93 21.29 5.48 10.17
C MET A 93 21.36 4.38 11.24
N VAL A 94 20.59 3.31 11.06
CA VAL A 94 20.67 2.12 11.94
C VAL A 94 22.06 1.48 11.86
N TYR A 95 22.60 1.33 10.65
CA TYR A 95 23.93 0.78 10.46
C TYR A 95 25.03 1.62 11.11
N GLU A 96 24.96 2.96 11.04
CA GLU A 96 25.90 3.86 11.70
C GLU A 96 25.89 3.68 13.22
N MET A 97 24.72 3.45 13.82
CA MET A 97 24.60 3.21 15.27
C MET A 97 24.95 1.77 15.65
N TYR A 98 24.63 0.82 14.78
CA TYR A 98 24.78 -0.63 15.01
C TYR A 98 25.45 -1.31 13.81
N PRO A 99 26.80 -1.24 13.67
CA PRO A 99 27.52 -1.72 12.50
C PRO A 99 27.41 -3.22 12.21
N GLN A 100 26.92 -3.99 13.15
CA GLN A 100 26.58 -5.42 12.97
C GLN A 100 25.32 -5.63 12.12
N ILE A 101 24.42 -4.63 12.04
CA ILE A 101 23.21 -4.66 11.22
C ILE A 101 23.54 -4.00 9.88
N LYS A 102 23.91 -4.81 8.89
CA LYS A 102 24.34 -4.29 7.59
C LYS A 102 23.12 -3.93 6.72
N PRO A 103 23.18 -2.82 5.96
CA PRO A 103 22.19 -2.48 4.96
C PRO A 103 21.99 -3.62 3.95
N CYS A 104 20.74 -3.90 3.62
CA CYS A 104 20.37 -4.95 2.68
C CYS A 104 19.38 -4.48 1.59
N LEU A 105 18.82 -3.27 1.72
CA LEU A 105 17.90 -2.75 0.73
C LEU A 105 18.61 -2.38 -0.57
N PRO A 106 18.09 -2.78 -1.74
CA PRO A 106 18.65 -2.37 -3.03
C PRO A 106 18.47 -0.86 -3.24
N GLN A 107 19.41 -0.25 -3.98
CA GLN A 107 19.41 1.20 -4.25
C GLN A 107 18.21 1.64 -5.11
N LYS A 108 17.62 0.72 -5.86
CA LYS A 108 16.49 1.00 -6.76
C LYS A 108 15.32 0.10 -6.46
N LEU A 109 14.16 0.72 -6.37
CA LEU A 109 12.89 0.02 -6.29
C LEU A 109 12.46 -0.45 -7.67
N HIS A 110 12.03 -1.70 -7.79
CA HIS A 110 11.47 -2.24 -9.01
C HIS A 110 9.95 -2.04 -9.04
N PHE A 111 9.43 -1.48 -10.15
CA PHE A 111 7.99 -1.31 -10.36
C PHE A 111 7.51 -2.33 -11.38
N ILE A 112 6.41 -3.01 -11.06
CA ILE A 112 5.76 -3.98 -11.94
C ILE A 112 4.24 -3.93 -11.76
N HIS A 113 3.49 -4.13 -12.83
CA HIS A 113 2.05 -4.28 -12.72
C HIS A 113 1.68 -5.72 -12.35
N SER A 114 0.60 -5.91 -11.58
CA SER A 114 0.11 -7.22 -11.15
C SER A 114 -0.20 -8.17 -12.33
N GLU A 115 -0.66 -7.62 -13.46
CA GLU A 115 -0.86 -8.40 -14.69
C GLU A 115 0.47 -8.85 -15.33
N GLU A 116 1.46 -7.96 -15.41
CA GLU A 116 2.81 -8.32 -15.89
C GLU A 116 3.43 -9.40 -15.00
N LEU A 117 3.27 -9.25 -13.67
CA LEU A 117 3.73 -10.24 -12.69
C LEU A 117 3.04 -11.60 -12.89
N ARG A 118 1.73 -11.61 -13.17
CA ARG A 118 0.98 -12.83 -13.52
C ARG A 118 1.53 -13.49 -14.79
N GLN A 119 1.83 -12.70 -15.83
CA GLN A 119 2.37 -13.21 -17.08
C GLN A 119 3.78 -13.78 -16.91
N LEU A 120 4.61 -13.19 -16.04
CA LEU A 120 5.96 -13.72 -15.72
C LEU A 120 5.91 -15.05 -14.96
N TYR A 121 4.90 -15.23 -14.11
CA TYR A 121 4.76 -16.41 -13.27
C TYR A 121 3.32 -16.98 -13.36
N PRO A 122 2.89 -17.47 -14.54
CA PRO A 122 1.49 -17.83 -14.77
C PRO A 122 0.98 -18.99 -13.89
N ASN A 123 1.87 -19.87 -13.47
CA ASN A 123 1.55 -21.08 -12.70
C ASN A 123 1.68 -20.90 -11.19
N LEU A 124 2.08 -19.70 -10.73
CA LEU A 124 2.22 -19.42 -9.31
C LEU A 124 0.99 -18.69 -8.76
N GLU A 125 0.64 -19.00 -7.52
CA GLU A 125 -0.35 -18.22 -6.77
C GLU A 125 0.19 -16.80 -6.46
N PRO A 126 -0.68 -15.80 -6.22
CA PRO A 126 -0.27 -14.41 -6.03
C PRO A 126 0.86 -14.21 -5.02
N LYS A 127 0.76 -14.78 -3.83
CA LYS A 127 1.81 -14.66 -2.80
C LYS A 127 3.14 -15.34 -3.21
N CYS A 128 3.08 -16.41 -3.99
CA CYS A 128 4.28 -17.04 -4.55
C CYS A 128 4.92 -16.19 -5.65
N ARG A 129 4.11 -15.45 -6.43
CA ARG A 129 4.61 -14.46 -7.41
C ARG A 129 5.34 -13.32 -6.72
N GLU A 130 4.78 -12.81 -5.60
CA GLU A 130 5.42 -11.79 -4.77
C GLU A 130 6.78 -12.28 -4.25
N HIS A 131 6.84 -13.51 -3.72
CA HIS A 131 8.09 -14.08 -3.24
C HIS A 131 9.14 -14.18 -4.35
N ALA A 132 8.75 -14.70 -5.52
CA ALA A 132 9.67 -14.86 -6.65
C ALA A 132 10.22 -13.53 -7.16
N ILE A 133 9.38 -12.50 -7.29
CA ILE A 133 9.82 -11.20 -7.79
C ILE A 133 10.65 -10.44 -6.76
N CYS A 134 10.29 -10.52 -5.46
CA CYS A 134 11.05 -9.91 -4.38
C CYS A 134 12.41 -10.59 -4.17
N GLN A 135 12.49 -11.90 -4.30
CA GLN A 135 13.77 -12.62 -4.27
C GLN A 135 14.70 -12.16 -5.37
N LYS A 136 14.15 -11.85 -6.55
CA LYS A 136 14.94 -11.39 -7.71
C LYS A 136 15.43 -9.95 -7.57
N TYR A 137 14.60 -9.03 -7.07
CA TYR A 137 14.88 -7.60 -7.09
C TYR A 137 15.14 -6.99 -5.70
N GLY A 138 14.85 -7.69 -4.62
CA GLY A 138 15.02 -7.25 -3.23
C GLY A 138 13.94 -6.29 -2.74
N ALA A 139 13.49 -5.35 -3.57
CA ALA A 139 12.41 -4.40 -3.27
C ALA A 139 11.56 -4.17 -4.52
N VAL A 140 10.24 -4.30 -4.37
CA VAL A 140 9.28 -4.24 -5.47
C VAL A 140 8.05 -3.47 -5.06
N PHE A 141 7.54 -2.62 -5.97
CA PHE A 141 6.21 -2.02 -5.84
C PHE A 141 5.30 -2.62 -6.91
N ILE A 142 4.29 -3.39 -6.48
CA ILE A 142 3.34 -4.05 -7.36
C ILE A 142 2.13 -3.13 -7.54
N ILE A 143 1.92 -2.65 -8.77
CA ILE A 143 0.85 -1.73 -9.14
C ILE A 143 -0.41 -2.51 -9.57
N GLY A 144 -1.60 -1.93 -9.36
CA GLY A 144 -2.87 -2.46 -9.84
C GLY A 144 -3.44 -3.56 -8.96
N ILE A 145 -3.34 -3.38 -7.64
CA ILE A 145 -3.96 -4.29 -6.68
C ILE A 145 -5.47 -4.04 -6.63
N GLY A 146 -6.27 -5.10 -6.71
CA GLY A 146 -7.73 -5.05 -6.73
C GLY A 146 -8.35 -5.07 -8.14
N CYS A 147 -7.57 -4.78 -9.21
CA CYS A 147 -8.06 -4.92 -10.57
C CYS A 147 -8.22 -6.38 -10.99
N GLN A 148 -9.10 -6.62 -11.96
CA GLN A 148 -9.26 -7.94 -12.58
C GLN A 148 -8.12 -8.16 -13.58
N LEU A 149 -7.44 -9.29 -13.45
CA LEU A 149 -6.35 -9.71 -14.33
C LEU A 149 -6.90 -10.48 -15.55
N GLY A 150 -6.03 -10.76 -16.51
CA GLY A 150 -6.39 -11.44 -17.75
C GLY A 150 -6.93 -12.87 -17.57
N ASP A 151 -6.76 -13.49 -16.41
CA ASP A 151 -7.34 -14.79 -16.06
C ASP A 151 -8.69 -14.67 -15.31
N GLY A 152 -9.23 -13.45 -15.18
CA GLY A 152 -10.47 -13.17 -14.46
C GLY A 152 -10.34 -13.12 -12.94
N LYS A 153 -9.16 -13.34 -12.38
CA LYS A 153 -8.88 -13.28 -10.95
C LYS A 153 -8.29 -11.90 -10.57
N LYS A 154 -8.23 -11.61 -9.28
CA LYS A 154 -7.48 -10.48 -8.73
C LYS A 154 -6.15 -10.97 -8.16
N HIS A 155 -5.14 -10.10 -8.15
CA HIS A 155 -3.90 -10.42 -7.44
C HIS A 155 -4.14 -10.45 -5.93
N ASP A 156 -4.79 -9.41 -5.41
CA ASP A 156 -5.26 -9.32 -4.04
C ASP A 156 -6.53 -8.43 -3.98
N GLY A 157 -7.24 -8.44 -2.85
CA GLY A 157 -8.45 -7.68 -2.64
C GLY A 157 -8.19 -6.20 -2.34
N ARG A 158 -9.12 -5.33 -2.78
CA ARG A 158 -9.22 -3.92 -2.35
C ARG A 158 -10.67 -3.52 -2.23
N ALA A 159 -10.98 -2.73 -1.21
CA ALA A 159 -12.31 -2.16 -1.05
C ALA A 159 -12.59 -1.17 -2.20
N PRO A 160 -13.78 -1.22 -2.81
CA PRO A 160 -14.09 -0.40 -3.98
C PRO A 160 -14.18 1.09 -3.68
N ASP A 161 -14.36 1.47 -2.43
CA ASP A 161 -14.50 2.85 -1.97
C ASP A 161 -13.19 3.43 -1.38
N TYR A 162 -12.06 2.82 -1.69
CA TYR A 162 -10.77 3.17 -1.12
C TYR A 162 -9.79 3.63 -2.21
N ASP A 163 -9.02 2.73 -2.80
CA ASP A 163 -8.03 3.03 -3.84
C ASP A 163 -8.62 2.91 -5.24
N ASP A 164 -8.13 3.76 -6.15
CA ASP A 164 -8.48 3.69 -7.57
C ASP A 164 -7.67 2.58 -8.26
N TYR A 165 -8.33 1.46 -8.52
CA TYR A 165 -7.76 0.34 -9.28
C TYR A 165 -8.36 0.18 -10.68
N THR A 166 -9.06 1.20 -11.19
CA THR A 166 -9.72 1.18 -12.50
C THR A 166 -9.20 2.19 -13.49
N THR A 167 -8.64 3.31 -13.01
CA THR A 167 -8.03 4.30 -13.90
C THR A 167 -6.75 3.75 -14.50
N LYS A 168 -6.54 3.99 -15.80
CA LYS A 168 -5.35 3.53 -16.52
C LYS A 168 -4.08 4.16 -15.94
N GLY A 169 -3.09 3.31 -15.72
CA GLY A 169 -1.82 3.65 -15.10
C GLY A 169 -0.62 3.19 -15.91
N LEU A 170 0.18 2.29 -15.34
CA LEU A 170 1.38 1.76 -15.97
C LEU A 170 1.05 0.92 -17.21
N ASN A 171 1.70 1.22 -18.36
CA ASN A 171 1.53 0.50 -19.64
C ASN A 171 0.05 0.37 -20.10
N ASP A 172 -0.75 1.41 -19.83
CA ASP A 172 -2.21 1.41 -20.08
C ASP A 172 -3.01 0.37 -19.28
N LEU A 173 -2.37 -0.32 -18.33
CA LEU A 173 -3.03 -1.23 -17.41
C LEU A 173 -3.73 -0.46 -16.28
N PRO A 174 -4.84 -0.97 -15.72
CA PRO A 174 -5.60 -0.25 -14.71
C PRO A 174 -4.94 -0.27 -13.33
N GLY A 175 -5.06 0.83 -12.59
CA GLY A 175 -4.65 0.94 -11.20
C GLY A 175 -3.67 2.07 -10.91
N LEU A 176 -4.07 2.90 -9.94
CA LEU A 176 -3.26 3.97 -9.36
C LEU A 176 -2.91 3.67 -7.90
N ASN A 177 -2.74 2.40 -7.58
CA ASN A 177 -2.42 1.89 -6.24
C ASN A 177 -1.41 0.77 -6.33
N GLY A 178 -0.89 0.35 -5.18
CA GLY A 178 0.00 -0.80 -5.13
C GLY A 178 0.53 -1.07 -3.73
N ASP A 179 1.30 -2.15 -3.65
CA ASP A 179 1.92 -2.63 -2.43
C ASP A 179 3.44 -2.62 -2.55
N LEU A 180 4.10 -2.08 -1.52
CA LEU A 180 5.55 -2.09 -1.37
C LEU A 180 5.97 -3.34 -0.62
N LEU A 181 6.71 -4.20 -1.31
CA LEU A 181 7.21 -5.45 -0.76
C LEU A 181 8.74 -5.45 -0.74
N LEU A 182 9.28 -6.03 0.32
CA LEU A 182 10.72 -6.24 0.49
C LEU A 182 11.01 -7.73 0.64
N TRP A 183 12.20 -8.14 0.20
CA TRP A 183 12.70 -9.47 0.46
C TRP A 183 13.37 -9.52 1.84
N ASP A 184 12.90 -10.40 2.71
CA ASP A 184 13.52 -10.66 4.00
C ASP A 184 14.49 -11.84 3.88
N ASN A 185 15.78 -11.53 4.09
CA ASN A 185 16.85 -12.52 4.00
C ASN A 185 16.88 -13.51 5.18
N VAL A 186 16.24 -13.17 6.29
CA VAL A 186 16.16 -14.04 7.47
C VAL A 186 15.02 -15.04 7.33
N LEU A 187 13.82 -14.53 7.01
CA LEU A 187 12.62 -15.33 6.84
C LEU A 187 12.53 -16.00 5.46
N GLN A 188 13.42 -15.63 4.51
CA GLN A 188 13.44 -16.12 3.12
C GLN A 188 12.08 -15.99 2.42
N ARG A 189 11.46 -14.82 2.57
CA ARG A 189 10.16 -14.51 1.98
C ARG A 189 9.98 -13.02 1.72
N SER A 190 8.99 -12.67 0.89
CA SER A 190 8.56 -11.27 0.77
C SER A 190 7.76 -10.86 2.00
N ILE A 191 7.93 -9.59 2.37
CA ILE A 191 7.15 -8.92 3.41
C ILE A 191 6.51 -7.69 2.77
N GLU A 192 5.20 -7.55 2.91
CA GLU A 192 4.49 -6.32 2.58
C GLU A 192 4.74 -5.29 3.67
N LEU A 193 5.36 -4.17 3.29
CA LEU A 193 5.71 -3.13 4.24
C LEU A 193 4.71 -1.98 4.22
N SER A 194 4.12 -1.69 3.08
CA SER A 194 3.18 -0.58 2.94
C SER A 194 2.26 -0.80 1.75
N SER A 195 1.00 -0.45 1.93
CA SER A 195 0.01 -0.37 0.87
C SER A 195 -0.37 1.10 0.68
N MET A 196 -0.37 1.58 -0.56
CA MET A 196 -0.74 2.97 -0.85
C MET A 196 -1.33 3.13 -2.25
N GLY A 197 -2.07 4.23 -2.44
CA GLY A 197 -2.67 4.52 -3.73
C GLY A 197 -3.33 5.89 -3.77
N ILE A 198 -3.66 6.30 -4.98
CA ILE A 198 -4.52 7.46 -5.21
C ILE A 198 -5.95 7.02 -4.93
N ARG A 199 -6.65 7.78 -4.09
CA ARG A 199 -8.01 7.43 -3.68
C ARG A 199 -9.00 7.60 -4.83
N VAL A 200 -10.08 6.85 -4.79
CA VAL A 200 -11.17 6.99 -5.76
C VAL A 200 -11.71 8.43 -5.81
N ASP A 201 -11.94 8.92 -7.01
CA ASP A 201 -12.85 10.00 -7.28
C ASP A 201 -14.26 9.44 -7.53
N LYS A 202 -15.20 10.31 -7.88
CA LYS A 202 -16.59 9.91 -8.10
C LYS A 202 -16.72 8.93 -9.28
N GLU A 203 -15.99 9.17 -10.35
CA GLU A 203 -16.01 8.37 -11.57
C GLU A 203 -15.39 7.00 -11.35
N ALA A 204 -14.22 6.93 -10.67
CA ALA A 204 -13.58 5.67 -10.33
C ALA A 204 -14.45 4.85 -9.37
N LEU A 205 -15.04 5.50 -8.34
CA LEU A 205 -15.97 4.83 -7.43
C LEU A 205 -17.16 4.20 -8.16
N GLN A 206 -17.77 4.93 -9.11
CA GLN A 206 -18.88 4.39 -9.91
C GLN A 206 -18.48 3.20 -10.77
N ARG A 207 -17.23 3.17 -11.26
CA ARG A 207 -16.72 2.01 -12.03
C ARG A 207 -16.40 0.81 -11.16
N GLN A 208 -16.12 1.01 -9.89
CA GLN A 208 -15.70 -0.03 -8.94
C GLN A 208 -16.85 -0.66 -8.17
N LEU A 209 -18.02 0.00 -8.10
CA LEU A 209 -19.25 -0.51 -7.50
C LEU A 209 -20.11 -1.30 -8.49
#